data_e5a04e90f380f77624e655063edb5d83
#
_entry.id   e5a04e90f380f77624e655063edb5d83
#
_cell.length_a   1.000
_cell.length_b   1.000
_cell.length_c   1.000
_cell.angle_alpha   90.00
_cell.angle_beta   90.00
_cell.angle_gamma   90.00
#
_symmetry.space_group_name_H-M   'P 1'
#
loop_
_entity.id
_entity.type
_entity.pdbx_description
1 polymer ?
#
loop_
_entity_poly.entity_id
_entity_poly.type
_entity_poly.pdbx_seq_one_letter_code
_entity_poly.pdbx_strand_id
1 'polypeptide(L)'
;MTEADAAPLEIANVSTAYGKKQVLDDISFALRPGEVFGLIGLNGVGKTTLIRSVLNLRQTSGHIKLFGEANLNASSRRHLVYLPERFQPSPQLTGWEYLGILLAYFNQSVDRDRARTIAQGLDLDPTALDRKVRTYSKGMGQKLGLVGTFLATAPLMILDEPMSGLDPRARVLLKDRLLEARNEGRCIFFSSHILSDIEEICDRIGVIHARHLIFLGTPAEFVARTSAPTLERAFIAAITEVDQAEGR
;
A
#
# COMPACT_ATOMS: atom_id res chain seq x y z
N MET A 1 -17.07 22.42 -2.57
CA MET A 1 -16.01 21.50 -2.13
C MET A 1 -14.82 21.77 -3.03
N THR A 2 -13.76 22.29 -2.49
CA THR A 2 -12.48 22.45 -3.22
C THR A 2 -11.84 21.07 -3.37
N GLU A 3 -10.98 20.86 -4.38
CA GLU A 3 -10.24 19.59 -4.58
C GLU A 3 -9.47 19.12 -3.31
N ALA A 4 -9.18 20.04 -2.39
CA ALA A 4 -8.51 19.77 -1.12
C ALA A 4 -9.37 19.02 -0.09
N ASP A 5 -10.71 18.97 -0.25
CA ASP A 5 -11.64 18.32 0.68
C ASP A 5 -12.05 16.90 0.26
N ALA A 6 -11.67 16.46 -0.94
CA ALA A 6 -12.02 15.13 -1.43
C ALA A 6 -11.15 14.03 -0.80
N ALA A 7 -11.77 12.92 -0.41
CA ALA A 7 -11.05 11.76 0.09
C ALA A 7 -10.01 11.28 -0.94
N PRO A 8 -8.75 11.00 -0.54
CA PRO A 8 -7.71 10.50 -1.43
C PRO A 8 -8.10 9.19 -2.15
N LEU A 9 -8.88 8.35 -1.46
CA LEU A 9 -9.47 7.13 -1.99
C LEU A 9 -10.84 6.92 -1.35
N GLU A 10 -11.86 6.67 -2.17
CA GLU A 10 -13.19 6.25 -1.76
C GLU A 10 -13.55 4.95 -2.47
N ILE A 11 -13.94 3.94 -1.71
CA ILE A 11 -14.38 2.63 -2.19
C ILE A 11 -15.82 2.43 -1.70
N ALA A 12 -16.77 2.20 -2.61
CA ALA A 12 -18.19 2.05 -2.28
C ALA A 12 -18.77 0.80 -2.95
N ASN A 13 -19.21 -0.16 -2.14
CA ASN A 13 -19.90 -1.41 -2.51
C ASN A 13 -19.12 -2.22 -3.57
N VAL A 14 -17.80 -2.27 -3.42
CA VAL A 14 -16.92 -2.95 -4.38
C VAL A 14 -16.94 -4.46 -4.17
N SER A 15 -17.36 -5.17 -5.22
CA SER A 15 -17.27 -6.63 -5.29
C SER A 15 -16.52 -7.06 -6.55
N THR A 16 -15.75 -8.16 -6.46
CA THR A 16 -15.02 -8.71 -7.60
C THR A 16 -14.86 -10.23 -7.51
N ALA A 17 -14.76 -10.89 -8.68
CA ALA A 17 -14.64 -12.33 -8.78
C ALA A 17 -13.62 -12.72 -9.85
N TYR A 18 -13.02 -13.91 -9.74
CA TYR A 18 -12.26 -14.60 -10.78
C TYR A 18 -13.10 -15.76 -11.33
N GLY A 19 -13.70 -15.54 -12.50
CA GLY A 19 -14.71 -16.46 -13.03
C GLY A 19 -15.90 -16.57 -12.06
N LYS A 20 -16.17 -17.77 -11.55
CA LYS A 20 -17.24 -18.01 -10.57
C LYS A 20 -16.82 -17.79 -9.10
N LYS A 21 -15.52 -17.62 -8.84
CA LYS A 21 -15.00 -17.47 -7.47
C LYS A 21 -15.05 -16.02 -7.05
N GLN A 22 -16.00 -15.67 -6.17
CA GLN A 22 -16.01 -14.35 -5.49
C GLN A 22 -14.78 -14.20 -4.59
N VAL A 23 -14.11 -13.06 -4.67
CA VAL A 23 -12.90 -12.74 -3.89
C VAL A 23 -13.14 -11.59 -2.92
N LEU A 24 -13.91 -10.59 -3.33
CA LEU A 24 -14.33 -9.47 -2.51
C LEU A 24 -15.83 -9.28 -2.68
N ASP A 25 -16.51 -8.93 -1.58
CA ASP A 25 -17.96 -8.78 -1.53
C ASP A 25 -18.32 -7.56 -0.68
N ASP A 26 -18.92 -6.55 -1.32
CA ASP A 26 -19.44 -5.33 -0.70
C ASP A 26 -18.42 -4.57 0.18
N ILE A 27 -17.21 -4.34 -0.35
CA ILE A 27 -16.18 -3.60 0.36
C ILE A 27 -16.45 -2.09 0.24
N SER A 28 -16.54 -1.42 1.38
CA SER A 28 -16.77 0.03 1.45
C SER A 28 -15.93 0.69 2.53
N PHE A 29 -15.10 1.66 2.15
CA PHE A 29 -14.37 2.56 3.07
C PHE A 29 -13.79 3.75 2.31
N ALA A 30 -13.36 4.78 3.06
CA ALA A 30 -12.64 5.90 2.49
C ALA A 30 -11.40 6.23 3.34
N LEU A 31 -10.35 6.71 2.67
CA LEU A 31 -9.15 7.23 3.32
C LEU A 31 -9.35 8.70 3.70
N ARG A 32 -8.72 9.10 4.81
CA ARG A 32 -8.63 10.49 5.23
C ARG A 32 -7.37 11.13 4.66
N PRO A 33 -7.37 12.42 4.33
CA PRO A 33 -6.14 13.12 3.96
C PRO A 33 -5.05 12.96 5.03
N GLY A 34 -3.82 12.66 4.60
CA GLY A 34 -2.66 12.58 5.50
C GLY A 34 -2.71 11.43 6.50
N GLU A 35 -3.46 10.34 6.24
CA GLU A 35 -3.44 9.16 7.12
C GLU A 35 -2.55 8.04 6.58
N VAL A 36 -2.04 7.22 7.49
CA VAL A 36 -1.49 5.90 7.20
C VAL A 36 -2.58 4.86 7.45
N PHE A 37 -3.04 4.23 6.38
CA PHE A 37 -4.08 3.21 6.42
C PHE A 37 -3.51 1.83 6.09
N GLY A 38 -3.69 0.87 6.99
CA GLY A 38 -3.26 -0.51 6.83
C GLY A 38 -4.40 -1.45 6.42
N LEU A 39 -4.24 -2.17 5.31
CA LEU A 39 -5.15 -3.23 4.90
C LEU A 39 -4.63 -4.59 5.37
N ILE A 40 -5.33 -5.20 6.33
CA ILE A 40 -4.93 -6.45 6.99
C ILE A 40 -5.73 -7.63 6.46
N GLY A 41 -5.10 -8.79 6.39
CA GLY A 41 -5.76 -10.04 6.06
C GLY A 41 -4.76 -11.14 5.73
N LEU A 42 -5.20 -12.38 5.79
CA LEU A 42 -4.39 -13.53 5.43
C LEU A 42 -3.94 -13.48 3.95
N ASN A 43 -2.92 -14.26 3.62
CA ASN A 43 -2.50 -14.39 2.22
C ASN A 43 -3.62 -14.98 1.37
N GLY A 44 -3.86 -14.39 0.20
CA GLY A 44 -4.90 -14.83 -0.72
C GLY A 44 -6.32 -14.36 -0.39
N VAL A 45 -6.52 -13.55 0.66
CA VAL A 45 -7.86 -13.06 1.07
C VAL A 45 -8.44 -11.99 0.13
N GLY A 46 -7.61 -11.38 -0.73
CA GLY A 46 -8.06 -10.39 -1.70
C GLY A 46 -7.42 -8.99 -1.57
N LYS A 47 -6.44 -8.76 -0.67
CA LYS A 47 -5.77 -7.46 -0.50
C LYS A 47 -5.22 -6.90 -1.82
N THR A 48 -4.35 -7.65 -2.51
CA THR A 48 -3.82 -7.29 -3.84
C THR A 48 -4.92 -7.13 -4.89
N THR A 49 -6.00 -7.94 -4.80
CA THR A 49 -7.15 -7.82 -5.70
C THR A 49 -7.85 -6.48 -5.51
N LEU A 50 -8.05 -6.03 -4.26
CA LEU A 50 -8.62 -4.71 -3.98
C LEU A 50 -7.72 -3.58 -4.50
N ILE A 51 -6.41 -3.66 -4.25
CA ILE A 51 -5.43 -2.69 -4.77
C ILE A 51 -5.50 -2.63 -6.31
N ARG A 52 -5.53 -3.78 -6.99
CA ARG A 52 -5.68 -3.84 -8.46
C ARG A 52 -7.00 -3.23 -8.94
N SER A 53 -8.07 -3.37 -8.17
CA SER A 53 -9.35 -2.72 -8.45
C SER A 53 -9.24 -1.20 -8.35
N VAL A 54 -8.58 -0.69 -7.31
CA VAL A 54 -8.30 0.75 -7.15
C VAL A 54 -7.52 1.30 -8.34
N LEU A 55 -6.54 0.54 -8.84
CA LEU A 55 -5.72 0.91 -10.00
C LEU A 55 -6.44 0.72 -11.35
N ASN A 56 -7.69 0.28 -11.36
CA ASN A 56 -8.45 -0.11 -12.56
C ASN A 56 -7.75 -1.20 -13.40
N LEU A 57 -6.97 -2.06 -12.75
CA LEU A 57 -6.36 -3.25 -13.35
C LEU A 57 -7.24 -4.49 -13.19
N ARG A 58 -8.38 -4.34 -12.52
CA ARG A 58 -9.38 -5.38 -12.29
C ARG A 58 -10.78 -4.78 -12.37
N GLN A 59 -11.66 -5.44 -13.11
CA GLN A 59 -13.08 -5.06 -13.14
C GLN A 59 -13.77 -5.40 -11.82
N THR A 60 -14.63 -4.50 -11.38
CA THR A 60 -15.40 -4.60 -10.14
C THR A 60 -16.82 -4.08 -10.39
N SER A 61 -17.76 -4.50 -9.55
CA SER A 61 -18.99 -3.73 -9.31
C SER A 61 -18.72 -2.63 -8.29
N GLY A 62 -19.68 -1.77 -8.06
CA GLY A 62 -19.54 -0.64 -7.15
C GLY A 62 -18.72 0.52 -7.76
N HIS A 63 -18.24 1.41 -6.92
CA HIS A 63 -17.56 2.63 -7.34
C HIS A 63 -16.25 2.83 -6.57
N ILE A 64 -15.22 3.28 -7.30
CA ILE A 64 -13.94 3.69 -6.72
C ILE A 64 -13.63 5.08 -7.24
N LYS A 65 -13.32 6.00 -6.32
CA LYS A 65 -12.88 7.35 -6.65
C LYS A 65 -11.51 7.64 -6.04
N LEU A 66 -10.70 8.36 -6.79
CA LEU A 66 -9.41 8.91 -6.38
C LEU A 66 -9.53 10.43 -6.41
N PHE A 67 -9.38 11.10 -5.27
CA PHE A 67 -9.55 12.54 -5.16
C PHE A 67 -10.86 13.06 -5.76
N GLY A 68 -11.96 12.32 -5.55
CA GLY A 68 -13.30 12.65 -6.06
C GLY A 68 -13.57 12.22 -7.52
N GLU A 69 -12.55 11.86 -8.31
CA GLU A 69 -12.70 11.37 -9.68
C GLU A 69 -12.81 9.85 -9.75
N ALA A 70 -13.62 9.33 -10.68
CA ALA A 70 -13.68 7.89 -10.92
C ALA A 70 -12.32 7.34 -11.32
N ASN A 71 -11.92 6.20 -10.73
CA ASN A 71 -10.63 5.53 -11.02
C ASN A 71 -10.49 5.02 -12.45
N LEU A 72 -11.60 4.98 -13.21
CA LEU A 72 -11.62 4.71 -14.64
C LEU A 72 -10.89 5.78 -15.44
N ASN A 73 -10.90 7.03 -14.97
CA ASN A 73 -10.21 8.13 -15.61
C ASN A 73 -8.70 8.01 -15.43
N ALA A 74 -7.93 8.15 -16.51
CA ALA A 74 -6.48 8.11 -16.42
C ALA A 74 -5.91 9.29 -15.61
N SER A 75 -6.59 10.45 -15.62
CA SER A 75 -6.25 11.65 -14.85
C SER A 75 -6.18 11.36 -13.35
N SER A 76 -7.18 10.68 -12.80
CA SER A 76 -7.24 10.39 -11.37
C SER A 76 -6.04 9.58 -10.85
N ARG A 77 -5.49 8.69 -11.69
CA ARG A 77 -4.33 7.85 -11.33
C ARG A 77 -2.99 8.58 -11.37
N ARG A 78 -2.92 9.81 -11.88
CA ARG A 78 -1.70 10.64 -11.81
C ARG A 78 -1.40 11.15 -10.40
N HIS A 79 -2.39 11.08 -9.51
CA HIS A 79 -2.27 11.51 -8.12
C HIS A 79 -1.80 10.39 -7.18
N LEU A 80 -1.49 9.21 -7.72
CA LEU A 80 -1.00 8.09 -6.91
C LEU A 80 0.27 7.48 -7.47
N VAL A 81 1.11 6.96 -6.58
CA VAL A 81 2.23 6.07 -6.91
C VAL A 81 1.97 4.70 -6.32
N TYR A 82 2.29 3.65 -7.06
CA TYR A 82 2.04 2.26 -6.67
C TYR A 82 3.33 1.45 -6.62
N LEU A 83 3.53 0.72 -5.53
CA LEU A 83 4.57 -0.29 -5.39
C LEU A 83 3.92 -1.68 -5.26
N PRO A 84 4.07 -2.59 -6.22
CA PRO A 84 3.56 -3.94 -6.13
C PRO A 84 4.40 -4.81 -5.17
N GLU A 85 3.79 -5.84 -4.56
CA GLU A 85 4.47 -6.84 -3.74
C GLU A 85 5.66 -7.47 -4.48
N ARG A 86 5.46 -7.83 -5.75
CA ARG A 86 6.50 -8.37 -6.62
C ARG A 86 7.01 -7.29 -7.55
N PHE A 87 7.81 -6.40 -6.98
CA PHE A 87 8.46 -5.36 -7.77
C PHE A 87 9.63 -5.94 -8.57
N GLN A 88 9.49 -5.93 -9.88
CA GLN A 88 10.49 -6.47 -10.82
C GLN A 88 10.72 -5.48 -11.97
N PRO A 89 11.56 -4.46 -11.77
CA PRO A 89 11.95 -3.57 -12.87
C PRO A 89 12.77 -4.33 -13.91
N SER A 90 12.81 -3.81 -15.13
CA SER A 90 13.60 -4.44 -16.21
C SER A 90 15.05 -4.67 -15.76
N PRO A 91 15.58 -5.90 -15.89
CA PRO A 91 16.94 -6.25 -15.45
C PRO A 91 18.04 -5.51 -16.25
N GLN A 92 17.69 -4.98 -17.43
CA GLN A 92 18.62 -4.25 -18.31
C GLN A 92 18.79 -2.77 -17.91
N LEU A 93 17.89 -2.22 -17.12
CA LEU A 93 17.98 -0.84 -16.64
C LEU A 93 18.99 -0.73 -15.51
N THR A 94 19.61 0.44 -15.37
CA THR A 94 20.25 0.89 -14.14
C THR A 94 19.18 1.41 -13.17
N GLY A 95 19.55 1.59 -11.90
CA GLY A 95 18.67 2.25 -10.93
C GLY A 95 18.25 3.65 -11.40
N TRP A 96 19.20 4.43 -11.95
CA TRP A 96 18.91 5.76 -12.49
C TRP A 96 17.95 5.75 -13.67
N GLU A 97 18.13 4.82 -14.62
CA GLU A 97 17.24 4.68 -15.77
C GLU A 97 15.81 4.31 -15.31
N TYR A 98 15.67 3.41 -14.33
CA TYR A 98 14.38 3.08 -13.75
C TYR A 98 13.71 4.33 -13.09
N LEU A 99 14.45 5.06 -12.24
CA LEU A 99 13.93 6.27 -11.59
C LEU A 99 13.53 7.31 -12.63
N GLY A 100 14.31 7.48 -13.69
CA GLY A 100 13.99 8.39 -14.79
C GLY A 100 12.68 8.05 -15.49
N ILE A 101 12.46 6.76 -15.80
CA ILE A 101 11.21 6.30 -16.42
C ILE A 101 10.01 6.50 -15.49
N LEU A 102 10.14 6.15 -14.21
CA LEU A 102 9.07 6.34 -13.23
C LEU A 102 8.69 7.81 -13.09
N LEU A 103 9.67 8.70 -12.91
CA LEU A 103 9.40 10.12 -12.68
C LEU A 103 8.89 10.84 -13.93
N ALA A 104 9.30 10.40 -15.13
CA ALA A 104 8.76 10.92 -16.38
C ALA A 104 7.24 10.71 -16.48
N TYR A 105 6.70 9.63 -15.92
CA TYR A 105 5.24 9.41 -15.84
C TYR A 105 4.53 10.51 -15.06
N PHE A 106 5.19 11.07 -14.05
CA PHE A 106 4.69 12.18 -13.23
C PHE A 106 5.08 13.57 -13.77
N ASN A 107 5.68 13.66 -14.97
CA ASN A 107 6.28 14.89 -15.52
C ASN A 107 7.34 15.50 -14.58
N GLN A 108 8.11 14.67 -13.88
CA GLN A 108 9.15 15.07 -12.95
C GLN A 108 10.53 14.65 -13.46
N SER A 109 11.55 15.42 -13.13
CA SER A 109 12.95 15.06 -13.35
C SER A 109 13.53 14.38 -12.11
N VAL A 110 14.59 13.59 -12.30
CA VAL A 110 15.27 12.92 -11.18
C VAL A 110 16.16 13.92 -10.45
N ASP A 111 15.78 14.25 -9.23
CA ASP A 111 16.70 14.89 -8.27
C ASP A 111 17.66 13.82 -7.72
N ARG A 112 18.89 13.82 -8.23
CA ARG A 112 19.88 12.80 -7.90
C ARG A 112 20.33 12.85 -6.44
N ASP A 113 20.43 14.02 -5.84
CA ASP A 113 20.86 14.15 -4.45
C ASP A 113 19.77 13.70 -3.50
N ARG A 114 18.51 14.06 -3.78
CA ARG A 114 17.34 13.53 -3.05
C ARG A 114 17.22 12.01 -3.20
N ALA A 115 17.44 11.48 -4.42
CA ALA A 115 17.39 10.03 -4.65
C ALA A 115 18.48 9.28 -3.86
N ARG A 116 19.70 9.80 -3.79
CA ARG A 116 20.80 9.24 -2.97
C ARG A 116 20.47 9.28 -1.48
N THR A 117 19.93 10.39 -1.01
CA THR A 117 19.50 10.56 0.39
C THR A 117 18.42 9.53 0.76
N ILE A 118 17.40 9.36 -0.09
CA ILE A 118 16.34 8.36 0.12
C ILE A 118 16.92 6.94 0.08
N ALA A 119 17.78 6.63 -0.88
CA ALA A 119 18.41 5.31 -0.97
C ALA A 119 19.20 4.97 0.30
N GLN A 120 20.04 5.89 0.77
CA GLN A 120 20.80 5.75 2.01
C GLN A 120 19.88 5.58 3.22
N GLY A 121 18.80 6.37 3.31
CA GLY A 121 17.79 6.29 4.37
C GLY A 121 17.01 4.96 4.39
N LEU A 122 17.01 4.21 3.28
CA LEU A 122 16.44 2.87 3.17
C LEU A 122 17.51 1.76 3.21
N ASP A 123 18.73 2.10 3.63
CA ASP A 123 19.85 1.17 3.69
C ASP A 123 20.15 0.51 2.31
N LEU A 124 20.04 1.29 1.25
CA LEU A 124 20.50 0.96 -0.10
C LEU A 124 21.72 1.81 -0.41
N ASP A 125 22.87 1.17 -0.66
CA ASP A 125 24.08 1.88 -1.09
C ASP A 125 23.73 2.75 -2.33
N PRO A 126 23.91 4.09 -2.25
CA PRO A 126 23.60 4.98 -3.37
C PRO A 126 24.34 4.63 -4.67
N THR A 127 25.54 4.01 -4.58
CA THR A 127 26.30 3.57 -5.76
C THR A 127 25.61 2.42 -6.50
N ALA A 128 24.67 1.72 -5.85
CA ALA A 128 23.85 0.71 -6.50
C ALA A 128 23.03 1.32 -7.66
N LEU A 129 22.60 2.58 -7.55
CA LEU A 129 21.81 3.24 -8.58
C LEU A 129 22.55 3.34 -9.94
N ASP A 130 23.87 3.26 -9.95
CA ASP A 130 24.69 3.23 -11.18
C ASP A 130 24.75 1.84 -11.82
N ARG A 131 24.40 0.79 -11.09
CA ARG A 131 24.49 -0.60 -11.55
C ARG A 131 23.22 -1.08 -12.22
N LYS A 132 23.34 -2.09 -13.09
CA LYS A 132 22.18 -2.76 -13.71
C LYS A 132 21.37 -3.53 -12.66
N VAL A 133 20.05 -3.44 -12.75
CA VAL A 133 19.09 -4.07 -11.83
C VAL A 133 19.29 -5.60 -11.76
N ARG A 134 19.74 -6.25 -12.83
CA ARG A 134 20.08 -7.69 -12.83
C ARG A 134 21.11 -8.10 -11.77
N THR A 135 21.90 -7.14 -11.24
CA THR A 135 22.90 -7.38 -10.20
C THR A 135 22.36 -7.19 -8.79
N TYR A 136 21.07 -6.82 -8.67
CA TYR A 136 20.46 -6.55 -7.37
C TYR A 136 20.00 -7.85 -6.72
N SER A 137 20.12 -7.91 -5.38
CA SER A 137 19.38 -8.89 -4.58
C SER A 137 17.87 -8.53 -4.60
N LYS A 138 17.02 -9.47 -4.19
CA LYS A 138 15.58 -9.22 -4.05
C LYS A 138 15.31 -7.99 -3.16
N GLY A 139 16.00 -7.89 -2.00
CA GLY A 139 15.87 -6.75 -1.10
C GLY A 139 16.34 -5.43 -1.71
N MET A 140 17.43 -5.43 -2.48
CA MET A 140 17.88 -4.22 -3.21
C MET A 140 16.86 -3.79 -4.26
N GLY A 141 16.24 -4.73 -4.98
CA GLY A 141 15.16 -4.43 -5.92
C GLY A 141 13.98 -3.76 -5.22
N GLN A 142 13.54 -4.32 -4.09
CA GLN A 142 12.47 -3.74 -3.28
C GLN A 142 12.81 -2.32 -2.80
N LYS A 143 14.02 -2.12 -2.27
CA LYS A 143 14.51 -0.80 -1.85
C LYS A 143 14.55 0.20 -3.02
N LEU A 144 14.94 -0.21 -4.23
CA LEU A 144 14.88 0.64 -5.42
C LEU A 144 13.44 1.09 -5.73
N GLY A 145 12.47 0.17 -5.66
CA GLY A 145 11.06 0.49 -5.83
C GLY A 145 10.57 1.52 -4.82
N LEU A 146 10.94 1.35 -3.55
CA LEU A 146 10.65 2.30 -2.48
C LEU A 146 11.31 3.67 -2.73
N VAL A 147 12.58 3.71 -3.16
CA VAL A 147 13.24 4.98 -3.54
C VAL A 147 12.41 5.72 -4.58
N GLY A 148 11.98 5.03 -5.65
CA GLY A 148 11.13 5.63 -6.67
C GLY A 148 9.80 6.14 -6.12
N THR A 149 9.17 5.37 -5.23
CA THR A 149 7.88 5.73 -4.62
C THR A 149 7.98 6.97 -3.74
N PHE A 150 9.06 7.11 -2.95
CA PHE A 150 9.29 8.30 -2.13
C PHE A 150 9.77 9.51 -2.95
N LEU A 151 10.47 9.26 -4.05
CA LEU A 151 10.96 10.33 -4.93
C LEU A 151 9.81 10.97 -5.73
N ALA A 152 8.85 10.16 -6.18
CA ALA A 152 7.63 10.67 -6.81
C ALA A 152 6.80 11.49 -5.81
N THR A 153 6.35 12.69 -6.23
CA THR A 153 5.60 13.63 -5.37
C THR A 153 4.08 13.40 -5.41
N ALA A 154 3.65 12.15 -5.67
CA ALA A 154 2.24 11.81 -5.68
C ALA A 154 1.63 11.88 -4.25
N PRO A 155 0.45 12.52 -4.07
CA PRO A 155 -0.16 12.69 -2.75
C PRO A 155 -0.69 11.39 -2.14
N LEU A 156 -0.97 10.35 -2.94
CA LEU A 156 -1.37 9.01 -2.47
C LEU A 156 -0.29 7.98 -2.80
N MET A 157 0.17 7.26 -1.78
CA MET A 157 1.06 6.11 -1.92
C MET A 157 0.27 4.83 -1.69
N ILE A 158 0.26 3.94 -2.69
CA ILE A 158 -0.33 2.60 -2.56
C ILE A 158 0.80 1.57 -2.57
N LEU A 159 0.94 0.80 -1.50
CA LEU A 159 2.05 -0.13 -1.31
C LEU A 159 1.50 -1.53 -1.01
N ASP A 160 1.79 -2.49 -1.86
CA ASP A 160 1.35 -3.87 -1.66
C ASP A 160 2.48 -4.67 -0.98
N GLU A 161 2.28 -5.03 0.29
CA GLU A 161 3.25 -5.76 1.14
C GLU A 161 4.68 -5.12 1.13
N PRO A 162 4.83 -3.81 1.40
CA PRO A 162 6.10 -3.10 1.19
C PRO A 162 7.27 -3.60 2.07
N MET A 163 6.96 -4.23 3.21
CA MET A 163 7.94 -4.80 4.15
C MET A 163 8.44 -6.18 3.70
N SER A 164 7.82 -6.79 2.69
CA SER A 164 8.17 -8.13 2.23
C SER A 164 9.60 -8.17 1.65
N GLY A 165 10.42 -9.10 2.15
CA GLY A 165 11.80 -9.28 1.70
C GLY A 165 12.80 -8.25 2.21
N LEU A 166 12.39 -7.36 3.12
CA LEU A 166 13.29 -6.47 3.86
C LEU A 166 13.78 -7.15 5.15
N ASP A 167 15.02 -6.90 5.48
CA ASP A 167 15.58 -7.27 6.77
C ASP A 167 15.00 -6.36 7.91
N PRO A 168 15.16 -6.74 9.20
CA PRO A 168 14.58 -5.99 10.31
C PRO A 168 15.01 -4.51 10.35
N ARG A 169 16.27 -4.19 10.00
CA ARG A 169 16.77 -2.82 9.98
C ARG A 169 16.08 -2.00 8.88
N ALA A 170 16.01 -2.54 7.68
CA ALA A 170 15.35 -1.87 6.56
C ALA A 170 13.84 -1.65 6.82
N ARG A 171 13.17 -2.53 7.58
CA ARG A 171 11.77 -2.33 7.98
C ARG A 171 11.60 -1.13 8.91
N VAL A 172 12.46 -0.98 9.92
CA VAL A 172 12.42 0.19 10.82
C VAL A 172 12.60 1.47 10.00
N LEU A 173 13.63 1.53 9.15
CA LEU A 173 13.89 2.69 8.29
C LEU A 173 12.73 2.99 7.33
N LEU A 174 12.07 1.96 6.81
CA LEU A 174 10.89 2.17 5.96
C LEU A 174 9.72 2.75 6.76
N LYS A 175 9.47 2.27 7.97
CA LYS A 175 8.42 2.82 8.86
C LYS A 175 8.65 4.29 9.15
N ASP A 176 9.89 4.66 9.51
CA ASP A 176 10.26 6.06 9.75
C ASP A 176 9.98 6.92 8.51
N ARG A 177 10.36 6.44 7.32
CA ARG A 177 10.11 7.16 6.05
C ARG A 177 8.62 7.28 5.70
N LEU A 178 7.80 6.29 6.02
CA LEU A 178 6.35 6.36 5.83
C LEU A 178 5.73 7.43 6.76
N LEU A 179 6.16 7.47 8.03
CA LEU A 179 5.72 8.50 8.97
C LEU A 179 6.17 9.91 8.56
N GLU A 180 7.38 10.07 8.04
CA GLU A 180 7.85 11.34 7.47
C GLU A 180 6.97 11.77 6.28
N ALA A 181 6.70 10.86 5.32
CA ALA A 181 5.85 11.13 4.17
C ALA A 181 4.41 11.52 4.59
N ARG A 182 3.84 10.86 5.63
CA ARG A 182 2.57 11.27 6.23
C ARG A 182 2.65 12.69 6.80
N ASN A 183 3.71 13.02 7.52
CA ASN A 183 3.90 14.35 8.10
C ASN A 183 4.09 15.44 7.03
N GLU A 184 4.55 15.06 5.83
CA GLU A 184 4.59 15.90 4.62
C GLU A 184 3.20 16.06 3.96
N GLY A 185 2.15 15.44 4.53
CA GLY A 185 0.76 15.52 4.04
C GLY A 185 0.38 14.44 3.03
N ARG A 186 1.23 13.44 2.78
CA ARG A 186 0.91 12.32 1.88
C ARG A 186 -0.02 11.33 2.58
N CYS A 187 -0.98 10.79 1.84
CA CYS A 187 -1.80 9.67 2.29
C CYS A 187 -1.13 8.36 1.90
N ILE A 188 -1.11 7.39 2.82
CA ILE A 188 -0.45 6.11 2.61
C ILE A 188 -1.47 4.98 2.82
N PHE A 189 -1.67 4.18 1.79
CA PHE A 189 -2.47 2.98 1.82
C PHE A 189 -1.56 1.79 1.56
N PHE A 190 -1.39 0.91 2.55
CA PHE A 190 -0.58 -0.28 2.32
C PHE A 190 -1.24 -1.56 2.83
N SER A 191 -0.97 -2.66 2.14
CA SER A 191 -1.35 -3.99 2.61
C SER A 191 -0.24 -4.61 3.45
N SER A 192 -0.60 -5.35 4.49
CA SER A 192 0.34 -6.19 5.23
C SER A 192 -0.34 -7.39 5.89
N HIS A 193 0.43 -8.43 6.11
CA HIS A 193 0.08 -9.54 6.99
C HIS A 193 0.90 -9.54 8.29
N ILE A 194 1.78 -8.55 8.47
CA ILE A 194 2.65 -8.37 9.65
C ILE A 194 2.01 -7.33 10.54
N LEU A 195 1.35 -7.80 11.60
CA LEU A 195 0.50 -6.97 12.45
C LEU A 195 1.28 -6.00 13.33
N SER A 196 2.50 -6.38 13.75
CA SER A 196 3.38 -5.49 14.53
C SER A 196 3.77 -4.21 13.77
N ASP A 197 4.02 -4.32 12.45
CA ASP A 197 4.31 -3.15 11.62
C ASP A 197 3.08 -2.24 11.48
N ILE A 198 1.89 -2.83 11.40
CA ILE A 198 0.61 -2.12 11.33
C ILE A 198 0.34 -1.34 12.63
N GLU A 199 0.49 -2.02 13.78
CA GLU A 199 0.22 -1.42 15.11
C GLU A 199 1.09 -0.19 15.37
N GLU A 200 2.33 -0.21 14.84
CA GLU A 200 3.31 0.85 15.07
C GLU A 200 3.04 2.12 14.26
N ILE A 201 2.55 2.01 13.01
CA ILE A 201 2.51 3.18 12.12
C ILE A 201 1.12 3.54 11.57
N CYS A 202 0.10 2.66 11.69
CA CYS A 202 -1.21 2.94 11.11
C CYS A 202 -2.09 3.78 12.02
N ASP A 203 -2.67 4.83 11.45
CA ASP A 203 -3.72 5.62 12.10
C ASP A 203 -5.04 4.84 12.10
N ARG A 204 -5.34 4.14 10.99
CA ARG A 204 -6.52 3.28 10.85
C ARG A 204 -6.19 2.01 10.07
N ILE A 205 -7.02 1.00 10.28
CA ILE A 205 -6.92 -0.29 9.62
C ILE A 205 -8.26 -0.74 9.05
N GLY A 206 -8.19 -1.50 7.95
CA GLY A 206 -9.27 -2.31 7.44
C GLY A 206 -8.88 -3.78 7.48
N VAL A 207 -9.72 -4.62 8.06
CA VAL A 207 -9.47 -6.07 8.16
C VAL A 207 -10.35 -6.80 7.15
N ILE A 208 -9.75 -7.49 6.18
CA ILE A 208 -10.47 -8.32 5.21
C ILE A 208 -10.36 -9.79 5.62
N HIS A 209 -11.51 -10.43 5.75
CA HIS A 209 -11.62 -11.88 5.94
C HIS A 209 -12.91 -12.40 5.27
N ALA A 210 -12.90 -13.65 4.82
CA ALA A 210 -14.05 -14.30 4.20
C ALA A 210 -14.75 -13.44 3.12
N ARG A 211 -13.97 -12.68 2.33
CA ARG A 211 -14.39 -11.76 1.26
C ARG A 211 -14.91 -10.41 1.72
N HIS A 212 -15.14 -10.20 3.01
CA HIS A 212 -15.76 -9.01 3.57
C HIS A 212 -14.76 -8.14 4.33
N LEU A 213 -15.07 -6.86 4.46
CA LEU A 213 -14.41 -5.95 5.40
C LEU A 213 -15.04 -6.16 6.77
N ILE A 214 -14.39 -6.94 7.63
CA ILE A 214 -14.94 -7.32 8.95
C ILE A 214 -14.68 -6.30 10.04
N PHE A 215 -13.74 -5.36 9.80
CA PHE A 215 -13.44 -4.26 10.71
C PHE A 215 -12.89 -3.05 9.94
N LEU A 216 -13.23 -1.85 10.43
CA LEU A 216 -12.70 -0.57 9.99
C LEU A 216 -12.60 0.37 11.19
N GLY A 217 -11.40 0.77 11.58
CA GLY A 217 -11.16 1.62 12.76
C GLY A 217 -9.68 1.74 13.09
N THR A 218 -9.34 2.22 14.27
CA THR A 218 -7.95 2.26 14.75
C THR A 218 -7.49 0.87 15.23
N PRO A 219 -6.16 0.58 15.24
CA PRO A 219 -5.64 -0.65 15.85
C PRO A 219 -6.12 -0.85 17.30
N ALA A 220 -6.16 0.22 18.10
CA ALA A 220 -6.60 0.18 19.48
C ALA A 220 -8.08 -0.20 19.61
N GLU A 221 -8.96 0.37 18.76
CA GLU A 221 -10.39 -0.01 18.72
C GLU A 221 -10.57 -1.49 18.36
N PHE A 222 -9.74 -2.03 17.46
CA PHE A 222 -9.81 -3.44 17.08
C PHE A 222 -9.41 -4.37 18.24
N VAL A 223 -8.34 -4.04 18.94
CA VAL A 223 -7.90 -4.76 20.15
C VAL A 223 -9.00 -4.71 21.23
N ALA A 224 -9.56 -3.53 21.48
CA ALA A 224 -10.62 -3.35 22.48
C ALA A 224 -11.89 -4.15 22.14
N ARG A 225 -12.31 -4.19 20.87
CA ARG A 225 -13.49 -4.93 20.41
C ARG A 225 -13.41 -6.42 20.73
N THR A 226 -12.21 -7.01 20.63
CA THR A 226 -12.01 -8.43 20.86
C THR A 226 -11.57 -8.77 22.30
N SER A 227 -11.35 -7.74 23.13
CA SER A 227 -10.77 -7.88 24.49
C SER A 227 -9.45 -8.66 24.50
N ALA A 228 -8.70 -8.59 23.39
CA ALA A 228 -7.45 -9.31 23.20
C ALA A 228 -6.26 -8.51 23.78
N PRO A 229 -5.15 -9.15 24.19
CA PRO A 229 -3.99 -8.45 24.72
C PRO A 229 -3.09 -7.83 23.64
N THR A 230 -3.17 -8.26 22.38
CA THR A 230 -2.36 -7.76 21.26
C THR A 230 -3.18 -7.75 19.96
N LEU A 231 -2.70 -6.98 18.97
CA LEU A 231 -3.32 -6.91 17.64
C LEU A 231 -3.38 -8.28 16.94
N GLU A 232 -2.33 -9.11 17.10
CA GLU A 232 -2.30 -10.47 16.55
C GLU A 232 -3.40 -11.35 17.15
N ARG A 233 -3.59 -11.27 18.46
CA ARG A 233 -4.64 -12.04 19.15
C ARG A 233 -6.03 -11.54 18.79
N ALA A 234 -6.19 -10.21 18.65
CA ALA A 234 -7.42 -9.59 18.16
C ALA A 234 -7.78 -10.09 16.77
N PHE A 235 -6.79 -10.14 15.88
CA PHE A 235 -6.99 -10.61 14.51
C PHE A 235 -7.42 -12.08 14.47
N ILE A 236 -6.74 -12.95 15.21
CA ILE A 236 -7.10 -14.39 15.27
C ILE A 236 -8.52 -14.57 15.85
N ALA A 237 -8.87 -13.85 16.92
CA ALA A 237 -10.20 -13.92 17.50
C ALA A 237 -11.29 -13.50 16.50
N ALA A 238 -11.09 -12.37 15.80
CA ALA A 238 -12.05 -11.85 14.84
C ALA A 238 -12.27 -12.78 13.63
N ILE A 239 -11.20 -13.36 13.07
CA ILE A 239 -11.35 -14.30 11.94
C ILE A 239 -12.01 -15.62 12.38
N THR A 240 -11.71 -16.11 13.59
CA THR A 240 -12.32 -17.32 14.15
C THR A 240 -13.83 -17.11 14.37
N GLU A 241 -14.24 -15.93 14.89
CA GLU A 241 -15.65 -15.59 15.06
C GLU A 241 -16.41 -15.64 13.73
N VAL A 242 -15.82 -15.04 12.67
CA VAL A 242 -16.44 -15.04 11.33
C VAL A 242 -16.50 -16.45 10.74
N ASP A 243 -15.44 -17.26 10.88
CA ASP A 243 -15.40 -18.64 10.35
C ASP A 243 -16.45 -19.52 11.04
N GLN A 244 -16.62 -19.37 12.36
CA GLN A 244 -17.67 -20.07 13.12
C GLN A 244 -19.08 -19.67 12.67
N ALA A 245 -19.30 -18.36 12.42
CA ALA A 245 -20.60 -17.87 11.96
C ALA A 245 -20.95 -18.35 10.54
N GLU A 246 -19.94 -18.57 9.68
CA GLU A 246 -20.13 -19.10 8.31
C GLU A 246 -20.10 -20.65 8.24
N GLY A 247 -19.90 -21.34 9.37
CA GLY A 247 -19.85 -22.82 9.43
C GLY A 247 -18.60 -23.42 8.78
N ARG A 248 -17.48 -22.71 8.83
CA ARG A 248 -16.19 -23.12 8.28
C ARG A 248 -15.27 -23.71 9.33
#